data_59f7ef551564dba50d551be6b2530e69
#
_entry.id   59f7ef551564dba50d551be6b2530e69
#
_cell.length_a   1.000
_cell.length_b   1.000
_cell.length_c   1.000
_cell.angle_alpha   90.00
_cell.angle_beta   90.00
_cell.angle_gamma   90.00
#
_symmetry.space_group_name_H-M   'P 1'
#
loop_
_entity.id
_entity.type
_entity.pdbx_description
1 polymer ?
#
loop_
_entity_poly.entity_id
_entity_poly.type
_entity_poly.pdbx_seq_one_letter_code
_entity_poly.pdbx_strand_id
1 'polypeptide(L)' 'MYIGVKEVVPQDDYQLMLTFENNEKRIFDMKPFLNAGPMYKALSDPVIFKTARVCFKTVVWVNNADIDPEILYPNSRKP' A
#
# COMPACT_ATOMS: atom_id res chain seq x y z
N MET A 1 -4.80 -8.25 -16.08
CA MET A 1 -3.44 -7.68 -15.99
C MET A 1 -3.48 -6.40 -15.16
N TYR A 2 -2.48 -6.15 -14.37
CA TYR A 2 -2.43 -4.99 -13.50
C TYR A 2 -1.20 -4.14 -13.80
N ILE A 3 -1.23 -2.87 -13.31
CA ILE A 3 -0.08 -1.99 -13.38
C ILE A 3 0.65 -2.12 -12.04
N GLY A 4 1.92 -2.52 -12.10
CA GLY A 4 2.71 -2.75 -10.89
C GLY A 4 3.16 -1.46 -10.23
N VAL A 5 3.45 -1.54 -8.92
CA VAL A 5 4.01 -0.44 -8.14
C VAL A 5 5.52 -0.48 -8.24
N LYS A 6 6.15 0.66 -8.47
CA LYS A 6 7.61 0.75 -8.44
C LYS A 6 8.17 1.54 -7.26
N GLU A 7 7.36 2.40 -6.63
CA GLU A 7 7.77 3.11 -5.43
C GLU A 7 6.60 3.25 -4.47
N VAL A 8 6.86 3.25 -3.18
CA VAL A 8 5.87 3.51 -2.15
C VAL A 8 6.47 4.42 -1.08
N VAL A 9 5.69 5.43 -0.67
CA VAL A 9 6.04 6.30 0.45
C VAL A 9 4.85 6.29 1.42
N PRO A 10 4.99 5.65 2.58
CA PRO A 10 3.92 5.72 3.59
C PRO A 10 3.77 7.15 4.11
N GLN A 11 2.54 7.58 4.28
CA GLN A 11 2.22 8.92 4.74
C GLN A 11 1.35 8.84 5.99
N ASP A 12 1.09 9.99 6.60
CA ASP A 12 0.22 10.06 7.77
C ASP A 12 -1.20 9.61 7.42
N ASP A 13 -1.95 9.23 8.44
CA ASP A 13 -3.35 8.82 8.30
C ASP A 13 -3.52 7.57 7.44
N TYR A 14 -2.52 6.67 7.49
CA TYR A 14 -2.57 5.37 6.82
C TYR A 14 -2.74 5.48 5.30
N GLN A 15 -2.15 6.50 4.71
CA GLN A 15 -2.12 6.71 3.28
C GLN A 15 -0.81 6.20 2.69
N LEU A 16 -0.86 5.67 1.47
CA LEU A 16 0.33 5.26 0.73
C LEU A 16 0.40 6.09 -0.55
N MET A 17 1.49 6.84 -0.73
CA MET A 17 1.78 7.46 -2.02
C MET A 17 2.46 6.41 -2.88
N LEU A 18 1.82 6.00 -3.96
CA LEU A 18 2.31 4.97 -4.86
C LEU A 18 2.75 5.60 -6.17
N THR A 19 3.90 5.16 -6.68
CA THR A 19 4.30 5.43 -8.05
C THR A 19 4.22 4.11 -8.81
N PHE A 20 3.43 4.09 -9.87
CA PHE A 20 3.21 2.89 -10.68
C PHE A 20 4.21 2.82 -11.82
N GLU A 21 4.29 1.66 -12.46
CA GLU A 21 5.26 1.41 -13.53
C GLU A 21 5.04 2.31 -14.75
N ASN A 22 3.84 2.86 -14.90
CA ASN A 22 3.54 3.85 -15.94
C ASN A 22 3.90 5.28 -15.52
N ASN A 23 4.63 5.44 -14.40
CA ASN A 23 5.03 6.72 -13.80
C ASN A 23 3.88 7.54 -13.22
N GLU A 24 2.70 6.99 -13.16
CA GLU A 24 1.57 7.65 -12.54
C GLU A 24 1.66 7.58 -11.02
N LYS A 25 1.40 8.70 -10.33
CA LYS A 25 1.37 8.74 -8.87
C LYS A 25 -0.06 8.77 -8.39
N ARG A 26 -0.36 7.94 -7.40
CA ARG A 26 -1.70 7.85 -6.81
C ARG A 26 -1.60 7.64 -5.32
N ILE A 27 -2.67 7.95 -4.61
CA ILE A 27 -2.77 7.73 -3.17
C ILE A 27 -3.73 6.58 -2.91
N PHE A 28 -3.27 5.61 -2.12
CA PHE A 28 -4.07 4.47 -1.71
C PHE A 28 -4.35 4.58 -0.21
N ASP A 29 -5.63 4.59 0.17
CA ASP A 29 -6.04 4.69 1.57
C ASP A 29 -6.14 3.29 2.18
N MET A 30 -5.30 3.02 3.18
CA MET A 30 -5.31 1.72 3.86
C MET A 30 -6.35 1.61 4.96
N LYS A 31 -6.98 2.71 5.37
CA LYS A 31 -7.91 2.67 6.50
C LYS A 31 -9.04 1.64 6.34
N PRO A 32 -9.67 1.50 5.17
CA PRO A 32 -10.73 0.48 5.02
C PRO A 32 -10.23 -0.95 5.20
N PHE A 33 -8.93 -1.19 5.05
CA PHE A 33 -8.36 -2.53 5.09
C PHE A 33 -7.79 -2.90 6.46
N LEU A 34 -7.68 -1.96 7.39
CA LEU A 34 -7.02 -2.21 8.69
C LEU A 34 -7.75 -3.24 9.55
N ASN A 35 -9.02 -3.47 9.29
CA ASN A 35 -9.82 -4.48 10.01
C ASN A 35 -10.07 -5.73 9.18
N ALA A 36 -9.38 -5.91 8.05
CA ALA A 36 -9.64 -7.02 7.13
C ALA A 36 -8.99 -8.34 7.57
N GLY A 37 -8.22 -8.33 8.64
CA GLY A 37 -7.60 -9.54 9.18
C GLY A 37 -6.48 -9.18 10.15
N PRO A 38 -5.93 -10.20 10.89
CA PRO A 38 -4.93 -9.94 11.92
C PRO A 38 -3.66 -9.26 11.39
N MET A 39 -3.20 -9.63 10.19
CA MET A 39 -1.99 -9.03 9.63
C MET A 39 -2.20 -7.56 9.27
N TYR A 40 -3.38 -7.22 8.76
CA TYR A 40 -3.70 -5.83 8.44
C TYR A 40 -3.96 -5.02 9.70
N LYS A 41 -4.53 -5.63 10.74
CA LYS A 41 -4.78 -4.95 12.00
C LYS A 41 -3.46 -4.46 12.62
N ALA A 42 -2.37 -5.23 12.48
CA ALA A 42 -1.05 -4.83 12.97
C ALA A 42 -0.55 -3.54 12.31
N LEU A 43 -1.03 -3.22 11.11
CA LEU A 43 -0.66 -2.00 10.40
C LEU A 43 -1.25 -0.74 11.05
N SER A 44 -2.16 -0.91 12.01
CA SER A 44 -2.67 0.22 12.80
C SER A 44 -1.58 0.86 13.66
N ASP A 45 -0.49 0.12 13.93
CA ASP A 45 0.69 0.68 14.57
C ASP A 45 1.45 1.51 13.55
N PRO A 46 1.58 2.83 13.76
CA PRO A 46 2.28 3.69 12.79
C PRO A 46 3.71 3.26 12.50
N VAL A 47 4.39 2.69 13.49
CA VAL A 47 5.77 2.22 13.30
C VAL A 47 5.80 1.08 12.28
N ILE A 48 4.88 0.13 12.39
CA ILE A 48 4.79 -1.00 11.46
C ILE A 48 4.31 -0.49 10.08
N PHE A 49 3.33 0.39 10.06
CA PHE A 49 2.81 0.93 8.81
C PHE A 49 3.91 1.59 7.98
N LYS A 50 4.82 2.30 8.62
CA LYS A 50 5.90 3.02 7.94
C LYS A 50 6.97 2.10 7.37
N THR A 51 6.92 0.80 7.63
CA THR A 51 7.85 -0.16 7.03
C THR A 51 7.45 -0.58 5.61
N ALA A 52 6.39 -0.04 5.06
CA ALA A 52 5.91 -0.39 3.71
C ALA A 52 7.03 -0.26 2.69
N ARG A 53 7.16 -1.28 1.84
CA ARG A 53 8.15 -1.29 0.77
C ARG A 53 7.58 -2.02 -0.45
N VAL A 54 8.20 -1.79 -1.60
CA VAL A 54 7.80 -2.49 -2.83
C VAL A 54 8.49 -3.85 -2.88
N CYS A 55 7.73 -4.87 -3.18
CA CYS A 55 8.24 -6.23 -3.40
C CYS A 55 7.30 -6.92 -4.38
N PHE A 56 7.85 -7.51 -5.45
CA PHE A 56 7.05 -8.19 -6.48
C PHE A 56 5.91 -7.31 -7.03
N LYS A 57 6.21 -6.02 -7.28
CA LYS A 57 5.28 -5.06 -7.90
C LYS A 57 4.08 -4.73 -7.02
N THR A 58 4.13 -5.05 -5.73
CA THR A 58 3.11 -4.67 -4.77
C THR A 58 3.74 -4.10 -3.50
N VAL A 59 2.93 -3.83 -2.50
CA VAL A 59 3.40 -3.27 -1.23
C VAL A 59 3.41 -4.36 -0.17
N VAL A 60 4.52 -4.44 0.57
CA VAL A 60 4.74 -5.42 1.63
C VAL A 60 5.23 -4.70 2.88
N TRP A 61 4.86 -5.20 4.04
CA TRP A 61 5.28 -4.66 5.34
C TRP A 61 6.18 -5.65 6.08
N VAL A 62 6.83 -5.18 7.15
CA VAL A 62 7.80 -5.96 7.91
C VAL A 62 7.17 -7.20 8.54
N ASN A 63 5.87 -7.20 8.81
CA ASN A 63 5.16 -8.34 9.38
C ASN A 63 4.68 -9.33 8.32
N ASN A 64 5.16 -9.22 7.09
CA ASN A 64 4.78 -10.04 5.93
C ASN A 64 3.36 -9.81 5.41
N ALA A 65 2.68 -8.77 5.88
CA ALA A 65 1.44 -8.35 5.25
C ALA A 65 1.73 -7.85 3.85
N ASP A 66 0.85 -8.16 2.91
CA ASP A 66 0.97 -7.66 1.54
C ASP A 66 -0.43 -7.34 1.00
N ILE A 67 -0.49 -6.66 -0.13
CA ILE A 67 -1.74 -6.33 -0.80
C ILE A 67 -1.71 -6.94 -2.19
N ASP A 68 -2.85 -7.47 -2.63
CA ASP A 68 -3.00 -7.93 -4.00
C ASP A 68 -2.71 -6.76 -4.95
N PRO A 69 -1.71 -6.88 -5.85
CA PRO A 69 -1.37 -5.77 -6.73
C PRO A 69 -2.51 -5.38 -7.68
N GLU A 70 -3.45 -6.28 -7.92
CA GLU A 70 -4.58 -5.99 -8.80
C GLU A 70 -5.56 -4.98 -8.20
N ILE A 71 -5.56 -4.78 -6.88
CA ILE A 71 -6.47 -3.83 -6.24
C ILE A 71 -5.87 -2.44 -6.04
N LEU A 72 -4.54 -2.30 -6.13
CA LEU A 72 -3.89 -1.03 -5.80
C LEU A 72 -4.23 0.08 -6.79
N TYR A 73 -4.05 -0.17 -8.08
CA TYR A 73 -4.27 0.86 -9.08
C TYR A 73 -5.74 1.30 -9.15
N PRO A 74 -6.71 0.38 -9.31
CA PRO A 74 -8.11 0.80 -9.48
C PRO A 74 -8.72 1.42 -8.23
N ASN A 75 -8.18 1.13 -7.05
CA ASN A 75 -8.72 1.66 -5.79
C ASN A 75 -7.92 2.83 -5.24
N SER A 76 -6.91 3.29 -5.96
CA SER A 76 -6.17 4.49 -5.60
C SER A 76 -6.75 5.71 -6.30
N ARG A 77 -6.43 6.90 -5.78
CA ARG A 77 -6.94 8.15 -6.33
C ARG A 77 -5.79 9.08 -6.68
N LYS A 78 -6.08 10.05 -7.52
CA LYS A 78 -5.10 11.10 -7.84
C LYS A 78 -4.81 11.94 -6.59
N PRO A 79 -3.55 12.34 -6.42
CA PRO A 79 -3.19 13.17 -5.27
C PRO A 79 -3.90 14.50 -5.26
#